data_724e29c8cb5544e66ff1fbfce42ee3d2
#
_entry.id   724e29c8cb5544e66ff1fbfce42ee3d2
#
_cell.length_a   1.000
_cell.length_b   1.000
_cell.length_c   1.000
_cell.angle_alpha   90.00
_cell.angle_beta   90.00
_cell.angle_gamma   90.00
#
_symmetry.space_group_name_H-M   'P 1'
#
loop_
_entity.id
_entity.type
_entity.pdbx_description
1 polymer ?
#
loop_
_entity_poly.entity_id
_entity_poly.type
_entity_poly.pdbx_seq_one_letter_code
_entity_poly.pdbx_strand_id
1 'polypeptide(L)'
;MKDVYVECPVLGNEAFLLQRTVKADAQELLEVYSDEKAVPFFNSDNCNGDNFFYRTLEQMQAEINFWEASYRSRAFVRWSIFDRSSGRAVGTIEMFCRMADDFFNKTGLLRLDLKSEYEKEDVICSILEPLLEQAPELFGCESVSTKAVKEAAERRKALECPDGWKYVSGGSDPDRLSVCK
;
A
#
# COMPACT_ATOMS: atom_id res chain seq x y z
N MET A 1 16.40 -12.15 -9.74
CA MET A 1 15.19 -11.66 -9.03
C MET A 1 15.40 -11.90 -7.55
N LYS A 2 15.37 -10.86 -6.72
CA LYS A 2 15.37 -11.03 -5.26
C LYS A 2 13.97 -11.50 -4.86
N ASP A 3 13.87 -12.54 -4.08
CA ASP A 3 12.57 -13.04 -3.62
C ASP A 3 12.14 -12.23 -2.38
N VAL A 4 11.18 -11.34 -2.56
CA VAL A 4 10.66 -10.45 -1.52
C VAL A 4 10.12 -11.20 -0.29
N TYR A 5 9.74 -12.46 -0.44
CA TYR A 5 9.25 -13.31 0.65
C TYR A 5 10.35 -14.08 1.37
N VAL A 6 11.58 -14.08 0.86
CA VAL A 6 12.76 -14.63 1.55
C VAL A 6 13.41 -13.53 2.38
N GLU A 7 13.58 -12.36 1.78
CA GLU A 7 14.12 -11.18 2.44
C GLU A 7 13.32 -9.96 2.02
N CYS A 8 12.47 -9.47 2.93
CA CYS A 8 11.69 -8.26 2.69
C CYS A 8 12.62 -7.05 2.72
N PRO A 9 12.77 -6.31 1.62
CA PRO A 9 13.65 -5.16 1.59
C PRO A 9 13.09 -4.02 2.43
N VAL A 10 13.99 -3.24 2.98
CA VAL A 10 13.71 -1.91 3.49
C VAL A 10 13.81 -0.95 2.31
N LEU A 11 12.74 -0.21 2.03
CA LEU A 11 12.66 0.76 0.95
C LEU A 11 12.53 2.15 1.53
N GLY A 12 12.79 3.19 0.75
CA GLY A 12 12.52 4.55 1.21
C GLY A 12 13.40 5.58 0.54
N ASN A 13 13.18 6.82 0.93
CA ASN A 13 13.91 8.01 0.50
C ASN A 13 14.27 8.89 1.71
N GLU A 14 14.55 10.16 1.49
CA GLU A 14 14.92 11.09 2.57
C GLU A 14 13.74 11.39 3.53
N ALA A 15 12.48 11.31 3.04
CA ALA A 15 11.29 11.66 3.81
C ALA A 15 10.63 10.45 4.48
N PHE A 16 10.57 9.31 3.79
CA PHE A 16 9.84 8.12 4.25
C PHE A 16 10.68 6.86 4.24
N LEU A 17 10.35 5.96 5.16
CA LEU A 17 10.94 4.63 5.29
C LEU A 17 9.83 3.58 5.26
N LEU A 18 10.01 2.55 4.46
CA LEU A 18 9.09 1.42 4.32
C LEU A 18 9.79 0.19 4.90
N GLN A 19 9.30 -0.29 6.04
CA GLN A 19 9.82 -1.49 6.71
C GLN A 19 8.70 -2.52 6.86
N ARG A 20 9.02 -3.80 6.70
CA ARG A 20 8.03 -4.85 6.88
C ARG A 20 7.31 -4.67 8.21
N THR A 21 5.97 -4.60 8.16
CA THR A 21 5.12 -4.42 9.34
C THR A 21 5.37 -5.52 10.36
N VAL A 22 5.54 -5.13 11.61
CA VAL A 22 5.76 -6.02 12.73
C VAL A 22 4.83 -5.66 13.90
N LYS A 23 4.66 -6.57 14.84
CA LYS A 23 3.76 -6.39 15.99
C LYS A 23 4.08 -5.16 16.85
N ALA A 24 5.34 -4.73 16.86
CA ALA A 24 5.76 -3.52 17.57
C ALA A 24 5.12 -2.24 17.01
N ASP A 25 4.72 -2.23 15.74
CA ASP A 25 4.12 -1.07 15.08
C ASP A 25 2.64 -0.87 15.49
N ALA A 26 2.04 -1.83 16.19
CA ALA A 26 0.59 -1.88 16.43
C ALA A 26 0.02 -0.63 17.09
N GLN A 27 0.74 -0.02 18.04
CA GLN A 27 0.25 1.16 18.75
C GLN A 27 0.14 2.38 17.81
N GLU A 28 1.13 2.57 16.96
CA GLU A 28 1.14 3.69 16.00
C GLU A 28 0.18 3.43 14.82
N LEU A 29 0.12 2.19 14.35
CA LEU A 29 -0.82 1.80 13.30
C LEU A 29 -2.27 1.87 13.78
N LEU A 30 -2.55 1.65 15.08
CA LEU A 30 -3.89 1.87 15.60
C LEU A 30 -4.34 3.32 15.40
N GLU A 31 -3.45 4.31 15.51
CA GLU A 31 -3.79 5.71 15.25
C GLU A 31 -4.14 5.96 13.76
N VAL A 32 -3.53 5.19 12.85
CA VAL A 32 -3.87 5.24 11.41
C VAL A 32 -5.25 4.64 11.18
N TYR A 33 -5.47 3.41 11.68
CA TYR A 33 -6.69 2.64 11.42
C TYR A 33 -7.89 3.03 12.29
N SER A 34 -7.71 3.93 13.26
CA SER A 34 -8.78 4.60 14.00
C SER A 34 -9.06 6.03 13.55
N ASP A 35 -8.37 6.52 12.54
CA ASP A 35 -8.63 7.84 11.96
C ASP A 35 -9.87 7.81 11.08
N GLU A 36 -11.01 8.27 11.62
CA GLU A 36 -12.30 8.29 10.93
C GLU A 36 -12.26 9.04 9.59
N LYS A 37 -11.36 10.01 9.44
CA LYS A 37 -11.20 10.78 8.19
C LYS A 37 -10.43 9.99 7.12
N ALA A 38 -9.59 9.05 7.54
CA ALA A 38 -8.80 8.22 6.63
C ALA A 38 -9.59 7.01 6.11
N VAL A 39 -10.49 6.45 6.90
CA VAL A 39 -11.26 5.24 6.58
C VAL A 39 -11.89 5.24 5.18
N PRO A 40 -12.50 6.35 4.69
CA PRO A 40 -13.09 6.38 3.35
C PRO A 40 -12.07 6.18 2.22
N PHE A 41 -10.78 6.39 2.47
CA PHE A 41 -9.71 6.29 1.49
C PHE A 41 -8.95 4.97 1.55
N PHE A 42 -9.23 4.12 2.55
CA PHE A 42 -8.58 2.80 2.65
C PHE A 42 -8.99 1.90 1.49
N ASN A 43 -8.00 1.20 0.95
CA ASN A 43 -8.20 0.30 -0.18
C ASN A 43 -8.80 -1.03 0.29
N SER A 44 -10.07 -1.06 0.63
CA SER A 44 -10.75 -2.18 1.27
C SER A 44 -11.44 -3.14 0.28
N ASP A 45 -10.77 -3.48 -0.82
CA ASP A 45 -11.31 -4.44 -1.79
C ASP A 45 -11.34 -5.87 -1.22
N ASN A 46 -12.50 -6.53 -1.32
CA ASN A 46 -12.66 -7.97 -1.08
C ASN A 46 -12.19 -8.49 0.29
N CYS A 47 -12.26 -7.69 1.33
CA CYS A 47 -11.81 -8.06 2.67
C CYS A 47 -12.95 -8.63 3.54
N ASN A 48 -13.84 -9.44 2.96
CA ASN A 48 -14.98 -10.04 3.65
C ASN A 48 -15.88 -9.03 4.40
N GLY A 49 -15.96 -7.79 3.89
CA GLY A 49 -16.72 -6.71 4.50
C GLY A 49 -15.99 -5.94 5.61
N ASP A 50 -14.73 -6.23 5.85
CA ASP A 50 -13.89 -5.42 6.74
C ASP A 50 -13.66 -4.03 6.12
N ASN A 51 -13.91 -3.00 6.90
CA ASN A 51 -13.67 -1.60 6.52
C ASN A 51 -12.33 -1.06 7.04
N PHE A 52 -11.52 -1.92 7.70
CA PHE A 52 -10.23 -1.57 8.31
C PHE A 52 -10.30 -0.46 9.35
N PHE A 53 -11.43 -0.32 10.01
CA PHE A 53 -11.60 0.62 11.10
C PHE A 53 -11.45 -0.09 12.45
N TYR A 54 -10.26 0.03 13.04
CA TYR A 54 -9.93 -0.64 14.31
C TYR A 54 -9.91 0.36 15.45
N ARG A 55 -10.49 -0.02 16.58
CA ARG A 55 -10.64 0.84 17.76
C ARG A 55 -9.83 0.38 18.96
N THR A 56 -9.31 -0.83 18.92
CA THR A 56 -8.55 -1.39 20.05
C THR A 56 -7.21 -1.94 19.59
N LEU A 57 -6.25 -1.95 20.51
CA LEU A 57 -4.93 -2.50 20.24
C LEU A 57 -4.99 -4.00 19.91
N GLU A 58 -5.93 -4.73 20.53
CA GLU A 58 -6.13 -6.17 20.27
C GLU A 58 -6.56 -6.39 18.81
N GLN A 59 -7.48 -5.57 18.28
CA GLN A 59 -7.90 -5.64 16.88
C GLN A 59 -6.71 -5.39 15.95
N MET A 60 -5.94 -4.33 16.21
CA MET A 60 -4.78 -4.01 15.39
C MET A 60 -3.70 -5.11 15.45
N GLN A 61 -3.45 -5.67 16.64
CA GLN A 61 -2.50 -6.77 16.80
C GLN A 61 -2.97 -8.05 16.09
N ALA A 62 -4.26 -8.34 16.13
CA ALA A 62 -4.84 -9.49 15.42
C ALA A 62 -4.64 -9.34 13.90
N GLU A 63 -4.85 -8.14 13.38
CA GLU A 63 -4.65 -7.84 11.97
C GLU A 63 -3.17 -7.94 11.56
N ILE A 64 -2.25 -7.42 12.34
CA ILE A 64 -0.81 -7.57 12.08
C ILE A 64 -0.40 -9.06 12.11
N ASN A 65 -0.94 -9.87 13.01
CA ASN A 65 -0.70 -11.31 13.02
C ASN A 65 -1.18 -11.98 11.73
N PHE A 66 -2.34 -11.56 11.20
CA PHE A 66 -2.83 -12.02 9.90
C PHE A 66 -1.90 -11.60 8.76
N TRP A 67 -1.41 -10.36 8.74
CA TRP A 67 -0.44 -9.90 7.74
C TRP A 67 0.88 -10.66 7.81
N GLU A 68 1.38 -10.96 9.00
CA GLU A 68 2.56 -11.81 9.16
C GLU A 68 2.35 -13.24 8.64
N ALA A 69 1.18 -13.84 8.90
CA ALA A 69 0.85 -15.15 8.37
C ALA A 69 0.74 -15.13 6.85
N SER A 70 0.15 -14.06 6.28
CA SER A 70 0.03 -13.84 4.84
C SER A 70 1.41 -13.67 4.17
N TYR A 71 2.34 -12.96 4.79
CA TYR A 71 3.71 -12.88 4.33
C TYR A 71 4.40 -14.25 4.30
N ARG A 72 4.28 -15.03 5.38
CA ARG A 72 4.87 -16.39 5.46
C ARG A 72 4.28 -17.34 4.43
N SER A 73 2.99 -17.20 4.11
CA SER A 73 2.34 -17.98 3.04
C SER A 73 2.56 -17.40 1.63
N ARG A 74 3.32 -16.32 1.51
CA ARG A 74 3.65 -15.64 0.25
C ARG A 74 2.43 -15.05 -0.45
N ALA A 75 1.41 -14.66 0.31
CA ALA A 75 0.19 -14.07 -0.24
C ALA A 75 0.41 -12.59 -0.62
N PHE A 76 0.99 -11.81 0.27
CA PHE A 76 1.34 -10.41 0.04
C PHE A 76 2.45 -9.95 1.00
N VAL A 77 3.05 -8.82 0.68
CA VAL A 77 3.96 -8.09 1.57
C VAL A 77 3.26 -6.83 2.05
N ARG A 78 3.37 -6.54 3.35
CA ARG A 78 2.92 -5.26 3.91
C ARG A 78 4.06 -4.57 4.63
N TRP A 79 4.27 -3.30 4.29
CA TRP A 79 5.21 -2.41 4.94
C TRP A 79 4.48 -1.38 5.78
N SER A 80 4.99 -1.09 6.96
CA SER A 80 4.68 0.13 7.71
C SER A 80 5.44 1.29 7.08
N ILE A 81 4.77 2.42 6.92
CA ILE A 81 5.33 3.66 6.37
C ILE A 81 5.70 4.55 7.54
N PHE A 82 7.00 4.82 7.71
CA PHE A 82 7.49 5.71 8.75
C PHE A 82 7.85 7.07 8.15
N ASP A 83 7.32 8.13 8.72
CA ASP A 83 7.80 9.49 8.49
C ASP A 83 9.13 9.67 9.23
N ARG A 84 10.20 9.92 8.50
CA ARG A 84 11.55 10.06 9.08
C ARG A 84 11.69 11.27 9.99
N SER A 85 10.89 12.31 9.81
CA SER A 85 10.95 13.51 10.63
C SER A 85 10.42 13.28 12.03
N SER A 86 9.36 12.49 12.16
CA SER A 86 8.72 12.14 13.44
C SER A 86 9.17 10.80 14.00
N GLY A 87 9.71 9.91 13.15
CA GLY A 87 10.03 8.53 13.47
C GLY A 87 8.82 7.63 13.68
N ARG A 88 7.60 8.11 13.33
CA ARG A 88 6.34 7.42 13.61
C ARG A 88 5.78 6.74 12.36
N ALA A 89 5.08 5.61 12.58
CA ALA A 89 4.30 4.98 11.53
C ALA A 89 3.05 5.82 11.21
N VAL A 90 2.90 6.14 9.92
CA VAL A 90 1.84 7.04 9.41
C VAL A 90 0.89 6.34 8.43
N GLY A 91 1.13 5.08 8.16
CA GLY A 91 0.34 4.27 7.25
C GLY A 91 0.94 2.92 6.97
N THR A 92 0.32 2.19 6.05
CA THR A 92 0.85 0.95 5.49
C THR A 92 0.72 0.93 3.98
N ILE A 93 1.61 0.18 3.33
CA ILE A 93 1.51 -0.17 1.92
C ILE A 93 1.61 -1.67 1.77
N GLU A 94 0.70 -2.25 0.99
CA GLU A 94 0.67 -3.68 0.69
C GLU A 94 0.85 -3.90 -0.80
N MET A 95 1.54 -4.97 -1.17
CA MET A 95 1.67 -5.35 -2.57
C MET A 95 1.82 -6.86 -2.75
N PHE A 96 1.24 -7.36 -3.83
CA PHE A 96 1.47 -8.70 -4.36
C PHE A 96 1.34 -8.69 -5.89
N CYS A 97 1.98 -9.63 -6.58
CA CYS A 97 1.80 -9.78 -8.02
C CYS A 97 0.64 -10.75 -8.29
N ARG A 98 -0.37 -10.27 -9.03
CA ARG A 98 -1.48 -11.11 -9.48
C ARG A 98 -1.06 -11.91 -10.69
N MET A 99 -1.21 -13.24 -10.60
CA MET A 99 -1.03 -14.16 -11.71
C MET A 99 -2.39 -14.78 -12.03
N ALA A 100 -3.06 -14.31 -13.06
CA ALA A 100 -4.36 -14.78 -13.49
C ALA A 100 -4.56 -14.52 -14.99
N ASP A 101 -5.40 -15.30 -15.63
CA ASP A 101 -5.72 -15.11 -17.05
C ASP A 101 -6.82 -14.05 -17.24
N ASP A 102 -6.48 -12.81 -16.84
CA ASP A 102 -7.37 -11.64 -16.95
C ASP A 102 -6.55 -10.37 -17.23
N PHE A 103 -7.24 -9.22 -17.31
CA PHE A 103 -6.64 -7.91 -17.54
C PHE A 103 -5.50 -7.55 -16.55
N PHE A 104 -5.54 -8.10 -15.35
CA PHE A 104 -4.57 -7.84 -14.29
C PHE A 104 -3.47 -8.90 -14.20
N ASN A 105 -3.29 -9.74 -15.23
CA ASN A 105 -2.18 -10.70 -15.25
C ASN A 105 -0.83 -9.99 -15.15
N LYS A 106 0.04 -10.50 -14.32
CA LYS A 106 1.36 -9.91 -14.00
C LYS A 106 1.30 -8.46 -13.50
N THR A 107 0.20 -8.08 -12.88
CA THR A 107 0.01 -6.76 -12.29
C THR A 107 0.29 -6.82 -10.79
N GLY A 108 1.16 -5.93 -10.31
CA GLY A 108 1.31 -5.65 -8.90
C GLY A 108 0.05 -4.96 -8.38
N LEU A 109 -0.70 -5.62 -7.51
CA LEU A 109 -1.83 -4.98 -6.84
C LEU A 109 -1.34 -4.32 -5.57
N LEU A 110 -1.49 -2.99 -5.53
CA LEU A 110 -1.02 -2.13 -4.46
C LEU A 110 -2.20 -1.59 -3.66
N ARG A 111 -2.05 -1.61 -2.35
CA ARG A 111 -2.95 -1.02 -1.40
C ARG A 111 -2.19 -0.03 -0.54
N LEU A 112 -2.74 1.18 -0.38
CA LEU A 112 -2.16 2.26 0.40
C LEU A 112 -3.18 2.74 1.43
N ASP A 113 -2.85 2.61 2.71
CA ASP A 113 -3.65 3.10 3.82
C ASP A 113 -2.82 4.13 4.60
N LEU A 114 -3.26 5.37 4.63
CA LEU A 114 -2.55 6.49 5.26
C LEU A 114 -3.42 7.18 6.31
N LYS A 115 -2.80 7.75 7.31
CA LYS A 115 -3.43 8.71 8.20
C LYS A 115 -3.89 9.92 7.40
N SER A 116 -5.06 10.48 7.69
CA SER A 116 -5.71 11.50 6.87
C SER A 116 -4.85 12.75 6.61
N GLU A 117 -4.00 13.13 7.54
CA GLU A 117 -3.10 14.27 7.39
C GLU A 117 -1.98 14.07 6.34
N TYR A 118 -1.73 12.79 5.96
CA TYR A 118 -0.76 12.39 4.93
C TYR A 118 -1.39 12.15 3.56
N GLU A 119 -2.72 12.28 3.42
CA GLU A 119 -3.44 12.19 2.14
C GLU A 119 -3.21 13.46 1.30
N LYS A 120 -2.00 13.65 0.81
CA LYS A 120 -1.56 14.77 -0.03
C LYS A 120 -0.79 14.25 -1.23
N GLU A 121 -0.95 14.91 -2.36
CA GLU A 121 -0.34 14.51 -3.65
C GLU A 121 1.17 14.28 -3.54
N ASP A 122 1.92 15.27 -3.05
CA ASP A 122 3.37 15.23 -2.91
C ASP A 122 3.86 14.16 -1.92
N VAL A 123 3.12 13.96 -0.84
CA VAL A 123 3.40 12.94 0.17
C VAL A 123 3.21 11.54 -0.43
N ILE A 124 2.10 11.32 -1.11
CA ILE A 124 1.78 10.02 -1.72
C ILE A 124 2.79 9.69 -2.83
N CYS A 125 3.16 10.65 -3.68
CA CYS A 125 4.21 10.49 -4.67
C CYS A 125 5.52 10.04 -4.03
N SER A 126 5.95 10.73 -2.97
CA SER A 126 7.19 10.43 -2.25
C SER A 126 7.16 9.02 -1.60
N ILE A 127 6.01 8.59 -1.08
CA ILE A 127 5.86 7.24 -0.49
C ILE A 127 5.91 6.15 -1.56
N LEU A 128 5.29 6.38 -2.73
CA LEU A 128 5.18 5.38 -3.79
C LEU A 128 6.47 5.20 -4.58
N GLU A 129 7.23 6.25 -4.80
CA GLU A 129 8.43 6.28 -5.63
C GLU A 129 9.38 5.10 -5.37
N PRO A 130 9.91 4.88 -4.14
CA PRO A 130 10.89 3.82 -3.88
C PRO A 130 10.35 2.41 -4.08
N LEU A 131 9.03 2.21 -3.91
CA LEU A 131 8.40 0.91 -4.17
C LEU A 131 8.18 0.69 -5.66
N LEU A 132 7.64 1.69 -6.37
CA LEU A 132 7.37 1.59 -7.81
C LEU A 132 8.64 1.35 -8.62
N GLU A 133 9.77 1.95 -8.26
CA GLU A 133 11.06 1.71 -8.90
C GLU A 133 11.50 0.26 -8.81
N GLN A 134 11.25 -0.40 -7.68
CA GLN A 134 11.71 -1.75 -7.40
C GLN A 134 10.65 -2.83 -7.66
N ALA A 135 9.38 -2.46 -7.84
CA ALA A 135 8.27 -3.39 -8.00
C ALA A 135 8.49 -4.45 -9.10
N PRO A 136 9.00 -4.11 -10.32
CA PRO A 136 9.25 -5.12 -11.35
C PRO A 136 10.29 -6.16 -10.93
N GLU A 137 11.35 -5.75 -10.22
CA GLU A 137 12.40 -6.66 -9.76
C GLU A 137 11.92 -7.53 -8.59
N LEU A 138 11.19 -6.94 -7.64
CA LEU A 138 10.76 -7.61 -6.41
C LEU A 138 9.61 -8.59 -6.66
N PHE A 139 8.68 -8.25 -7.54
CA PHE A 139 7.44 -8.99 -7.75
C PHE A 139 7.32 -9.62 -9.13
N GLY A 140 8.21 -9.29 -10.07
CA GLY A 140 8.10 -9.75 -11.47
C GLY A 140 6.87 -9.20 -12.19
N CYS A 141 6.34 -8.07 -11.74
CA CYS A 141 5.16 -7.44 -12.34
C CYS A 141 5.54 -6.50 -13.49
N GLU A 142 4.65 -6.40 -14.48
CA GLU A 142 4.80 -5.54 -15.66
C GLU A 142 4.08 -4.20 -15.49
N SER A 143 3.15 -4.15 -14.53
CA SER A 143 2.36 -2.96 -14.18
C SER A 143 2.03 -2.96 -12.70
N VAL A 144 1.62 -1.81 -12.16
CA VAL A 144 1.07 -1.70 -10.80
C VAL A 144 -0.30 -1.06 -10.89
N SER A 145 -1.24 -1.59 -10.14
CA SER A 145 -2.61 -1.10 -10.05
C SER A 145 -3.01 -0.87 -8.61
N THR A 146 -3.68 0.22 -8.36
CA THR A 146 -4.26 0.53 -7.05
C THR A 146 -5.69 1.04 -7.21
N LYS A 147 -6.45 1.06 -6.13
CA LYS A 147 -7.78 1.64 -6.09
C LYS A 147 -7.72 3.04 -5.47
N ALA A 148 -8.43 3.98 -6.05
CA ALA A 148 -8.62 5.30 -5.50
C ALA A 148 -10.04 5.77 -5.79
N VAL A 149 -10.84 5.91 -4.73
CA VAL A 149 -12.22 6.41 -4.84
C VAL A 149 -12.24 7.81 -5.45
N LYS A 150 -13.36 8.22 -6.04
CA LYS A 150 -13.47 9.51 -6.75
C LYS A 150 -13.17 10.71 -5.88
N GLU A 151 -13.53 10.61 -4.61
CA GLU A 151 -13.36 11.64 -3.59
C GLU A 151 -11.89 11.82 -3.16
N ALA A 152 -11.03 10.84 -3.41
CA ALA A 152 -9.60 10.89 -3.09
C ALA A 152 -8.82 11.69 -4.15
N ALA A 153 -9.12 12.98 -4.30
CA ALA A 153 -8.55 13.83 -5.36
C ALA A 153 -7.03 13.90 -5.32
N GLU A 154 -6.44 14.07 -4.13
CA GLU A 154 -4.98 14.12 -3.94
C GLU A 154 -4.31 12.81 -4.32
N ARG A 155 -4.87 11.67 -3.88
CA ARG A 155 -4.39 10.34 -4.23
C ARG A 155 -4.46 10.08 -5.74
N ARG A 156 -5.55 10.50 -6.39
CA ARG A 156 -5.71 10.35 -7.84
C ARG A 156 -4.67 11.13 -8.61
N LYS A 157 -4.39 12.38 -8.22
CA LYS A 157 -3.32 13.20 -8.81
C LYS A 157 -1.95 12.56 -8.63
N ALA A 158 -1.65 12.08 -7.43
CA ALA A 158 -0.38 11.40 -7.14
C ALA A 158 -0.14 10.18 -8.04
N LEU A 159 -1.19 9.47 -8.44
CA LEU A 159 -1.11 8.31 -9.32
C LEU A 159 -0.93 8.67 -10.80
N GLU A 160 -1.12 9.93 -11.17
CA GLU A 160 -0.87 10.45 -12.52
C GLU A 160 0.58 10.94 -12.69
N CYS A 161 1.35 11.08 -11.60
CA CYS A 161 2.68 11.71 -11.57
C CYS A 161 3.92 10.81 -11.63
N PRO A 162 3.90 9.46 -11.47
CA PRO A 162 5.13 8.70 -11.35
C PRO A 162 5.98 8.78 -12.62
N ASP A 163 7.20 9.29 -12.51
CA ASP A 163 8.16 9.37 -13.61
C ASP A 163 8.42 7.98 -14.21
N GLY A 164 8.29 7.89 -15.53
CA GLY A 164 8.48 6.63 -16.26
C GLY A 164 7.31 5.65 -16.19
N TRP A 165 6.21 6.01 -15.54
CA TRP A 165 4.97 5.23 -15.51
C TRP A 165 3.89 5.93 -16.32
N LYS A 166 3.10 5.13 -17.07
CA LYS A 166 1.96 5.65 -17.84
C LYS A 166 0.68 5.29 -17.13
N TYR A 167 -0.15 6.28 -16.92
CA TYR A 167 -1.52 6.07 -16.44
C TYR A 167 -2.35 5.28 -17.46
N VAL A 168 -3.02 4.26 -16.98
CA VAL A 168 -3.97 3.46 -17.75
C VAL A 168 -5.24 3.31 -16.91
N SER A 169 -6.41 3.61 -17.47
CA SER A 169 -7.67 3.40 -16.77
C SER A 169 -7.88 1.90 -16.45
N GLY A 170 -8.31 1.59 -15.25
CA GLY A 170 -8.38 0.24 -14.70
C GLY A 170 -9.54 -0.62 -15.21
N GLY A 171 -9.68 -0.82 -16.51
CA GLY A 171 -10.70 -1.72 -17.05
C GLY A 171 -12.14 -1.24 -16.79
N SER A 172 -13.01 -2.12 -16.29
CA SER A 172 -14.44 -1.80 -16.02
C SER A 172 -14.68 -1.17 -14.63
N ASP A 173 -13.67 -1.09 -13.77
CA ASP A 173 -13.78 -0.49 -12.43
C ASP A 173 -13.33 0.99 -12.49
N PRO A 174 -14.27 1.98 -12.37
CA PRO A 174 -13.94 3.40 -12.49
C PRO A 174 -13.08 3.94 -11.34
N ASP A 175 -12.98 3.20 -10.23
CA ASP A 175 -12.19 3.58 -9.06
C ASP A 175 -10.79 2.98 -9.09
N ARG A 176 -10.52 2.07 -10.03
CA ARG A 176 -9.21 1.44 -10.18
C ARG A 176 -8.33 2.19 -11.16
N LEU A 177 -7.17 2.56 -10.69
CA LEU A 177 -6.13 3.24 -11.45
C LEU A 177 -4.93 2.30 -11.61
N SER A 178 -4.37 2.26 -12.81
CA SER A 178 -3.18 1.46 -13.09
C SER A 178 -2.10 2.35 -13.67
N VAL A 179 -0.87 2.10 -13.27
CA VAL A 179 0.31 2.72 -13.86
C VAL A 179 1.19 1.60 -14.43
N CYS A 180 1.66 1.79 -15.66
CA CYS A 180 2.51 0.83 -16.36
C CYS A 180 3.88 1.46 -16.63
N LYS A 181 4.94 0.67 -16.50
CA LYS A 181 6.30 1.07 -16.81
C LYS A 181 6.63 0.88 -18.28
#